data_dddb70ab5f6142142e10b903678f88c7
#
_entry.id   dddb70ab5f6142142e10b903678f88c7
#
_cell.length_a   1.000
_cell.length_b   1.000
_cell.length_c   1.000
_cell.angle_alpha   90.00
_cell.angle_beta   90.00
_cell.angle_gamma   90.00
#
_symmetry.space_group_name_H-M   'P 1'
#
loop_
_entity.id
_entity.type
_entity.pdbx_description
1 polymer ?
#
loop_
_entity_poly.entity_id
_entity_poly.type
_entity_poly.pdbx_seq_one_letter_code
_entity_poly.pdbx_strand_id
1 'polypeptide(L)'
;MKRLLILSAACLLALPLSAQWMRQPTPNDTLQSTRTLPDGKVLFQIYAPEAQTVSVTGDLPWGNPVRFEKAENGVWKGLCDGLGEGVFRYSFVVDGVRVQDPKAPLSAEQASLLTVGEGYVKDVPHGAVAQRYYYSKNLKQMRRLHVWTPAGYEKTAGKLPVLYLIHGGGDNDASWPGVGAAGWILDNLLAEGKMVPMIVVMPNGTIPVQNEVPPFAEDMVSSIIPFIEANYNVLQDKDHRAVAGLSMGGMETMEVAFNHPEMFSYVWVLSSSLAPGQDPAAESARLKVKENARKMNAGFKALVFTQGGPTDIAYRNCENTRAQLKKDGLRFDYMENAQAGHSWATWRADLQTLAPTLFR
;
A
#
# COMPACT_ATOMS: atom_id res chain seq x y z
N MET A 1 -51.50 6.82 78.90
CA MET A 1 -51.05 5.72 78.05
C MET A 1 -50.32 6.30 76.86
N LYS A 2 -48.97 6.32 76.93
CA LYS A 2 -48.08 6.82 75.87
C LYS A 2 -47.53 5.60 75.13
N ARG A 3 -47.88 5.49 73.83
CA ARG A 3 -47.33 4.44 72.95
C ARG A 3 -45.98 4.93 72.41
N LEU A 4 -44.95 4.19 72.73
CA LEU A 4 -43.63 4.41 72.18
C LEU A 4 -43.57 3.70 70.83
N LEU A 5 -43.32 4.48 69.75
CA LEU A 5 -43.00 3.92 68.42
C LEU A 5 -41.49 3.76 68.31
N ILE A 6 -41.05 2.52 68.22
CA ILE A 6 -39.69 2.16 67.91
C ILE A 6 -39.52 2.17 66.39
N LEU A 7 -38.82 3.20 65.84
CA LEU A 7 -38.38 3.16 64.44
C LEU A 7 -37.07 2.35 64.38
N SER A 8 -37.18 1.19 63.77
CA SER A 8 -36.03 0.40 63.38
C SER A 8 -35.40 1.00 62.11
N ALA A 9 -34.27 1.70 62.24
CA ALA A 9 -33.47 2.13 61.10
C ALA A 9 -32.68 0.93 60.56
N ALA A 10 -33.12 0.35 59.46
CA ALA A 10 -32.34 -0.61 58.70
C ALA A 10 -31.29 0.17 57.87
N CYS A 11 -30.08 0.20 58.36
CA CYS A 11 -28.91 0.63 57.56
C CYS A 11 -28.62 -0.40 56.48
N LEU A 12 -29.14 -0.16 55.27
CA LEU A 12 -28.66 -0.85 54.07
C LEU A 12 -27.26 -0.38 53.79
N LEU A 13 -26.26 -1.17 54.20
CA LEU A 13 -24.89 -1.08 53.72
C LEU A 13 -24.91 -1.39 52.20
N ALA A 14 -24.98 -0.34 51.40
CA ALA A 14 -24.67 -0.44 49.96
C ALA A 14 -23.16 -0.70 49.85
N LEU A 15 -22.77 -1.96 49.79
CA LEU A 15 -21.46 -2.34 49.29
C LEU A 15 -21.36 -1.88 47.84
N PRO A 16 -20.32 -1.11 47.48
CA PRO A 16 -20.07 -0.86 46.07
C PRO A 16 -19.81 -2.20 45.40
N LEU A 17 -20.78 -2.68 44.61
CA LEU A 17 -20.53 -3.72 43.61
C LEU A 17 -19.60 -3.09 42.56
N SER A 18 -18.33 -2.99 42.85
CA SER A 18 -17.31 -2.99 41.81
C SER A 18 -17.33 -4.37 41.19
N ALA A 19 -18.26 -4.58 40.29
CA ALA A 19 -18.23 -5.72 39.34
C ALA A 19 -17.03 -5.46 38.39
N GLN A 20 -15.85 -5.49 38.93
CA GLN A 20 -14.64 -5.73 38.20
C GLN A 20 -14.78 -7.18 37.73
N TRP A 21 -15.18 -7.33 36.48
CA TRP A 21 -15.14 -8.64 35.84
C TRP A 21 -13.67 -9.08 35.83
N MET A 22 -13.25 -9.75 36.87
CA MET A 22 -11.94 -10.40 36.94
C MET A 22 -12.00 -11.60 36.03
N ARG A 23 -11.84 -11.34 34.73
CA ARG A 23 -11.63 -12.39 33.75
C ARG A 23 -10.41 -13.19 34.19
N GLN A 24 -10.54 -14.52 34.25
CA GLN A 24 -9.38 -15.35 34.50
C GLN A 24 -8.33 -15.11 33.40
N PRO A 25 -7.06 -14.94 33.80
CA PRO A 25 -5.97 -14.81 32.82
C PRO A 25 -5.96 -15.98 31.85
N THR A 26 -5.76 -15.68 30.60
CA THR A 26 -5.62 -16.68 29.54
C THR A 26 -4.25 -16.54 28.85
N PRO A 27 -3.77 -17.56 28.15
CA PRO A 27 -2.56 -17.44 27.33
C PRO A 27 -2.59 -16.23 26.39
N ASN A 28 -3.78 -15.81 25.95
CA ASN A 28 -3.95 -14.66 25.08
C ASN A 28 -3.45 -13.34 25.70
N ASP A 29 -3.38 -13.23 27.01
CA ASP A 29 -2.99 -11.95 27.66
C ASP A 29 -1.53 -11.57 27.42
N THR A 30 -0.65 -12.57 27.24
CA THR A 30 0.79 -12.39 27.01
C THR A 30 1.25 -12.92 25.65
N LEU A 31 0.36 -13.48 24.84
CA LEU A 31 0.69 -14.04 23.54
C LEU A 31 1.19 -12.96 22.59
N GLN A 32 2.29 -13.22 21.90
CA GLN A 32 2.74 -12.50 20.72
C GLN A 32 2.31 -13.31 19.50
N SER A 33 1.45 -12.75 18.65
CA SER A 33 0.88 -13.47 17.51
C SER A 33 1.93 -13.82 16.45
N THR A 34 2.96 -12.99 16.30
CA THR A 34 4.06 -13.21 15.36
C THR A 34 5.39 -12.94 16.03
N ARG A 35 6.40 -13.75 15.71
CA ARG A 35 7.77 -13.54 16.17
C ARG A 35 8.76 -14.13 15.16
N THR A 36 9.71 -13.32 14.71
CA THR A 36 10.86 -13.81 13.95
C THR A 36 11.83 -14.52 14.91
N LEU A 37 12.23 -15.72 14.56
CA LEU A 37 13.15 -16.56 15.30
C LEU A 37 14.60 -16.30 14.87
N PRO A 38 15.62 -16.71 15.66
CA PRO A 38 17.02 -16.51 15.31
C PRO A 38 17.46 -17.19 14.01
N ASP A 39 16.75 -18.24 13.58
CA ASP A 39 16.98 -18.94 12.31
C ASP A 39 16.25 -18.30 11.11
N GLY A 40 15.64 -17.15 11.31
CA GLY A 40 14.91 -16.40 10.28
C GLY A 40 13.47 -16.86 10.03
N LYS A 41 13.04 -17.96 10.64
CA LYS A 41 11.64 -18.39 10.53
C LYS A 41 10.70 -17.48 11.31
N VAL A 42 9.46 -17.42 10.85
CA VAL A 42 8.40 -16.68 11.56
C VAL A 42 7.47 -17.65 12.26
N LEU A 43 7.37 -17.50 13.57
CA LEU A 43 6.38 -18.19 14.39
C LEU A 43 5.08 -17.40 14.40
N PHE A 44 4.00 -18.01 13.91
CA PHE A 44 2.63 -17.52 14.04
C PHE A 44 1.95 -18.21 15.22
N GLN A 45 1.21 -17.46 16.04
CA GLN A 45 0.49 -17.97 17.20
C GLN A 45 -0.86 -17.28 17.35
N ILE A 46 -1.88 -18.07 17.72
CA ILE A 46 -3.21 -17.56 18.07
C ILE A 46 -3.82 -18.40 19.18
N TYR A 47 -4.45 -17.74 20.15
CA TYR A 47 -5.24 -18.43 21.19
C TYR A 47 -6.66 -18.65 20.68
N ALA A 48 -6.99 -19.89 20.40
CA ALA A 48 -8.30 -20.32 19.90
C ALA A 48 -8.64 -21.71 20.48
N PRO A 49 -8.97 -21.78 21.79
CA PRO A 49 -9.12 -23.05 22.49
C PRO A 49 -10.24 -23.94 21.94
N GLU A 50 -11.30 -23.36 21.40
CA GLU A 50 -12.45 -24.10 20.86
C GLU A 50 -12.31 -24.43 19.37
N ALA A 51 -11.33 -23.84 18.68
CA ALA A 51 -11.14 -24.05 17.25
C ALA A 51 -10.77 -25.50 16.93
N GLN A 52 -11.31 -26.00 15.81
CA GLN A 52 -10.98 -27.31 15.25
C GLN A 52 -9.84 -27.19 14.23
N THR A 53 -9.75 -26.07 13.53
CA THR A 53 -8.73 -25.81 12.52
C THR A 53 -8.22 -24.39 12.61
N VAL A 54 -6.91 -24.22 12.42
CA VAL A 54 -6.27 -22.92 12.26
C VAL A 54 -5.29 -22.98 11.10
N SER A 55 -5.31 -21.98 10.27
CA SER A 55 -4.30 -21.73 9.24
C SER A 55 -4.01 -20.24 9.13
N VAL A 56 -3.04 -19.86 8.30
CA VAL A 56 -2.71 -18.48 7.98
C VAL A 56 -2.67 -18.32 6.47
N THR A 57 -3.12 -17.16 6.00
CA THR A 57 -3.12 -16.78 4.58
C THR A 57 -2.56 -15.37 4.43
N GLY A 58 -2.04 -15.02 3.25
CA GLY A 58 -1.47 -13.71 2.95
C GLY A 58 -0.35 -13.78 1.95
N ASP A 59 0.58 -12.83 2.04
CA ASP A 59 1.79 -12.74 1.20
C ASP A 59 2.87 -13.72 1.68
N LEU A 60 2.51 -15.00 1.80
CA LEU A 60 3.36 -16.07 2.30
C LEU A 60 4.00 -16.86 1.15
N PRO A 61 5.14 -17.55 1.36
CA PRO A 61 5.81 -18.32 0.32
C PRO A 61 4.90 -19.39 -0.30
N TRP A 62 4.86 -19.44 -1.62
CA TRP A 62 4.07 -20.42 -2.37
C TRP A 62 4.62 -21.84 -2.19
N GLY A 63 3.72 -22.81 -2.08
CA GLY A 63 4.08 -24.22 -2.03
C GLY A 63 4.52 -24.74 -0.66
N ASN A 64 4.60 -23.87 0.36
CA ASN A 64 4.97 -24.28 1.72
C ASN A 64 3.92 -23.80 2.75
N PRO A 65 2.76 -24.47 2.85
CA PRO A 65 1.71 -24.08 3.77
C PRO A 65 2.18 -24.17 5.22
N VAL A 66 1.88 -23.14 6.00
CA VAL A 66 2.15 -23.14 7.44
C VAL A 66 1.24 -24.15 8.13
N ARG A 67 1.83 -25.19 8.72
CA ARG A 67 1.11 -26.18 9.50
C ARG A 67 0.99 -25.72 10.94
N PHE A 68 -0.24 -25.73 11.46
CA PHE A 68 -0.53 -25.36 12.84
C PHE A 68 -0.75 -26.59 13.70
N GLU A 69 -0.21 -26.53 14.92
CA GLU A 69 -0.42 -27.51 15.97
C GLU A 69 -1.04 -26.83 17.18
N LYS A 70 -2.05 -27.45 17.78
CA LYS A 70 -2.73 -26.98 18.97
C LYS A 70 -2.01 -27.48 20.23
N ALA A 71 -1.57 -26.55 21.07
CA ALA A 71 -1.03 -26.88 22.38
C ALA A 71 -2.16 -27.13 23.41
N GLU A 72 -1.85 -27.81 24.51
CA GLU A 72 -2.82 -28.14 25.59
C GLU A 72 -3.48 -26.88 26.17
N ASN A 73 -2.79 -25.76 26.20
CA ASN A 73 -3.32 -24.50 26.70
C ASN A 73 -4.21 -23.74 25.68
N GLY A 74 -4.58 -24.35 24.56
CA GLY A 74 -5.44 -23.78 23.52
C GLY A 74 -4.76 -22.80 22.56
N VAL A 75 -3.42 -22.65 22.64
CA VAL A 75 -2.64 -21.87 21.69
C VAL A 75 -2.29 -22.71 20.47
N TRP A 76 -2.61 -22.21 19.29
CA TRP A 76 -2.18 -22.77 18.02
C TRP A 76 -0.86 -22.13 17.60
N LYS A 77 0.08 -22.93 17.10
CA LYS A 77 1.41 -22.49 16.66
C LYS A 77 1.73 -23.05 15.30
N GLY A 78 2.27 -22.22 14.43
CA GLY A 78 2.73 -22.61 13.10
C GLY A 78 4.03 -21.87 12.73
N LEU A 79 4.95 -22.56 12.07
CA LEU A 79 6.22 -21.99 11.60
C LEU A 79 6.16 -21.76 10.10
N CYS A 80 6.48 -20.53 9.69
CA CYS A 80 6.68 -20.14 8.31
C CYS A 80 8.17 -19.99 8.03
N ASP A 81 8.65 -20.65 6.99
CA ASP A 81 10.00 -20.55 6.49
C ASP A 81 10.03 -19.83 5.13
N GLY A 82 11.14 -19.18 4.79
CA GLY A 82 11.34 -18.56 3.49
C GLY A 82 10.78 -17.14 3.33
N LEU A 83 10.33 -16.49 4.42
CA LEU A 83 10.07 -15.06 4.41
C LEU A 83 11.40 -14.31 4.53
N GLY A 84 11.78 -13.58 3.48
CA GLY A 84 12.89 -12.64 3.53
C GLY A 84 12.54 -11.39 4.34
N GLU A 85 13.46 -10.43 4.38
CA GLU A 85 13.20 -9.12 4.99
C GLU A 85 12.09 -8.38 4.24
N GLY A 86 11.16 -7.76 4.97
CA GLY A 86 10.09 -6.98 4.37
C GLY A 86 8.83 -6.86 5.21
N VAL A 87 7.78 -6.35 4.58
CA VAL A 87 6.43 -6.22 5.14
C VAL A 87 5.49 -7.14 4.38
N PHE A 88 4.72 -7.94 5.11
CA PHE A 88 3.86 -8.99 4.56
C PHE A 88 2.45 -8.88 5.16
N ARG A 89 1.45 -9.01 4.32
CA ARG A 89 0.05 -9.13 4.75
C ARG A 89 -0.22 -10.56 5.20
N TYR A 90 -0.94 -10.72 6.30
CA TYR A 90 -1.44 -12.02 6.74
C TYR A 90 -2.80 -11.89 7.42
N SER A 91 -3.53 -12.99 7.48
CA SER A 91 -4.71 -13.17 8.31
C SER A 91 -4.74 -14.61 8.81
N PHE A 92 -5.19 -14.81 10.03
CA PHE A 92 -5.54 -16.16 10.49
C PHE A 92 -6.84 -16.62 9.82
N VAL A 93 -6.99 -17.92 9.65
CA VAL A 93 -8.25 -18.55 9.25
C VAL A 93 -8.58 -19.56 10.34
N VAL A 94 -9.61 -19.28 11.13
CA VAL A 94 -10.06 -20.08 12.26
C VAL A 94 -11.39 -20.71 11.87
N ASP A 95 -11.43 -22.05 11.79
CA ASP A 95 -12.61 -22.83 11.36
C ASP A 95 -13.26 -22.29 10.07
N GLY A 96 -12.42 -21.90 9.09
CA GLY A 96 -12.83 -21.37 7.80
C GLY A 96 -13.13 -19.86 7.78
N VAL A 97 -13.17 -19.19 8.93
CA VAL A 97 -13.40 -17.75 9.01
C VAL A 97 -12.08 -16.98 9.03
N ARG A 98 -11.94 -16.00 8.14
CA ARG A 98 -10.77 -15.11 8.14
C ARG A 98 -10.84 -14.15 9.32
N VAL A 99 -9.80 -14.14 10.13
CA VAL A 99 -9.64 -13.29 11.31
C VAL A 99 -8.42 -12.40 11.16
N GLN A 100 -8.63 -11.09 11.21
CA GLN A 100 -7.54 -10.14 11.33
C GLN A 100 -6.93 -10.28 12.74
N ASP A 101 -5.61 -10.26 12.83
CA ASP A 101 -4.93 -10.37 14.12
C ASP A 101 -5.09 -9.08 14.94
N PRO A 102 -5.83 -9.11 16.06
CA PRO A 102 -6.03 -7.92 16.89
C PRO A 102 -4.77 -7.48 17.65
N LYS A 103 -3.71 -8.30 17.63
CA LYS A 103 -2.44 -8.04 18.31
C LYS A 103 -1.33 -7.60 17.35
N ALA A 104 -1.61 -7.56 16.04
CA ALA A 104 -0.66 -7.03 15.09
C ALA A 104 -0.41 -5.54 15.38
N PRO A 105 0.86 -5.11 15.53
CA PRO A 105 1.18 -3.71 15.78
C PRO A 105 0.83 -2.81 14.59
N LEU A 106 0.78 -3.38 13.40
CA LEU A 106 0.42 -2.72 12.16
C LEU A 106 -0.70 -3.51 11.46
N SER A 107 -1.57 -2.81 10.75
CA SER A 107 -2.65 -3.43 9.98
C SER A 107 -2.82 -2.76 8.62
N ALA A 108 -3.25 -3.56 7.64
CA ALA A 108 -3.87 -3.09 6.41
C ALA A 108 -5.38 -3.25 6.53
N GLU A 109 -6.17 -2.67 5.62
CA GLU A 109 -7.64 -2.66 5.74
C GLU A 109 -8.30 -4.03 5.94
N GLN A 110 -7.76 -5.07 5.30
CA GLN A 110 -8.34 -6.41 5.32
C GLN A 110 -7.36 -7.49 5.81
N ALA A 111 -6.21 -7.07 6.32
CA ALA A 111 -5.16 -7.98 6.78
C ALA A 111 -4.31 -7.32 7.87
N SER A 112 -3.63 -8.14 8.63
CA SER A 112 -2.58 -7.69 9.53
C SER A 112 -1.26 -7.56 8.77
N LEU A 113 -0.36 -6.71 9.25
CA LEU A 113 0.98 -6.56 8.69
C LEU A 113 2.01 -7.22 9.61
N LEU A 114 2.89 -7.99 9.01
CA LEU A 114 4.07 -8.57 9.63
C LEU A 114 5.30 -7.89 9.04
N THR A 115 6.18 -7.39 9.89
CA THR A 115 7.51 -6.92 9.50
C THR A 115 8.54 -7.99 9.85
N VAL A 116 9.41 -8.33 8.89
CA VAL A 116 10.53 -9.25 9.05
C VAL A 116 11.83 -8.47 8.86
N GLY A 117 12.81 -8.70 9.74
CA GLY A 117 14.05 -7.93 9.78
C GLY A 117 13.89 -6.59 10.49
N GLU A 118 14.80 -5.65 10.26
CA GLU A 118 14.70 -4.28 10.79
C GLU A 118 13.53 -3.52 10.18
N GLY A 119 13.04 -3.97 9.01
CA GLY A 119 11.96 -3.35 8.27
C GLY A 119 12.31 -1.94 7.83
N TYR A 120 11.28 -1.20 7.46
CA TYR A 120 11.43 0.19 7.03
C TYR A 120 11.24 1.19 8.16
N VAL A 121 10.84 0.75 9.35
CA VAL A 121 10.58 1.63 10.50
C VAL A 121 11.89 1.98 11.19
N LYS A 122 12.29 3.25 11.11
CA LYS A 122 13.48 3.81 11.77
C LYS A 122 13.06 4.92 12.73
N ASP A 123 13.88 5.23 13.71
CA ASP A 123 13.70 6.39 14.60
C ASP A 123 14.16 7.68 13.89
N VAL A 124 13.29 8.19 13.04
CA VAL A 124 13.48 9.42 12.27
C VAL A 124 12.21 10.28 12.36
N PRO A 125 12.24 11.57 12.00
CA PRO A 125 11.02 12.35 11.90
C PRO A 125 10.05 11.73 10.90
N HIS A 126 8.82 11.43 11.33
CA HIS A 126 7.81 10.78 10.51
C HIS A 126 6.82 11.79 9.92
N GLY A 127 6.47 11.56 8.66
CA GLY A 127 5.36 12.21 7.98
C GLY A 127 4.00 11.67 8.46
N ALA A 128 2.96 12.20 7.88
CA ALA A 128 1.58 11.75 8.16
C ALA A 128 0.96 11.12 6.93
N VAL A 129 0.23 10.02 7.12
CA VAL A 129 -0.62 9.42 6.08
C VAL A 129 -2.08 9.70 6.44
N ALA A 130 -2.75 10.51 5.62
CA ALA A 130 -4.14 10.86 5.81
C ALA A 130 -5.03 10.14 4.79
N GLN A 131 -6.07 9.47 5.27
CA GLN A 131 -7.15 8.97 4.42
C GLN A 131 -8.08 10.14 4.06
N ARG A 132 -8.36 10.32 2.77
CA ARG A 132 -9.20 11.41 2.28
C ARG A 132 -10.28 10.88 1.34
N TYR A 133 -11.39 11.59 1.30
CA TYR A 133 -12.48 11.31 0.39
C TYR A 133 -12.68 12.46 -0.58
N TYR A 134 -12.95 12.15 -1.83
CA TYR A 134 -13.26 13.12 -2.88
C TYR A 134 -14.44 12.62 -3.70
N TYR A 135 -15.14 13.54 -4.36
CA TYR A 135 -16.20 13.17 -5.29
C TYR A 135 -15.61 13.04 -6.71
N SER A 136 -15.67 11.84 -7.27
CA SER A 136 -15.30 11.57 -8.65
C SER A 136 -16.38 12.09 -9.59
N LYS A 137 -16.04 13.04 -10.45
CA LYS A 137 -16.99 13.69 -11.35
C LYS A 137 -17.45 12.77 -12.47
N ASN A 138 -16.52 11.99 -13.05
CA ASN A 138 -16.82 11.06 -14.13
C ASN A 138 -17.53 9.80 -13.63
N LEU A 139 -17.15 9.26 -12.46
CA LEU A 139 -17.76 8.08 -11.86
C LEU A 139 -19.00 8.40 -11.02
N LYS A 140 -19.26 9.69 -10.75
CA LYS A 140 -20.43 10.21 -9.99
C LYS A 140 -20.60 9.55 -8.62
N GLN A 141 -19.48 9.33 -7.92
CA GLN A 141 -19.50 8.68 -6.60
C GLN A 141 -18.38 9.22 -5.71
N MET A 142 -18.53 9.03 -4.40
CA MET A 142 -17.46 9.26 -3.45
C MET A 142 -16.39 8.19 -3.61
N ARG A 143 -15.14 8.61 -3.70
CA ARG A 143 -13.97 7.75 -3.76
C ARG A 143 -12.96 8.14 -2.69
N ARG A 144 -12.03 7.25 -2.42
CA ARG A 144 -11.03 7.39 -1.38
C ARG A 144 -9.63 7.43 -1.99
N LEU A 145 -8.72 8.11 -1.31
CA LEU A 145 -7.29 8.10 -1.55
C LEU A 145 -6.53 8.29 -0.23
N HIS A 146 -5.27 7.93 -0.21
CA HIS A 146 -4.36 8.28 0.88
C HIS A 146 -3.37 9.34 0.43
N VAL A 147 -2.96 10.20 1.35
CA VAL A 147 -1.96 11.25 1.10
C VAL A 147 -0.90 11.18 2.19
N TRP A 148 0.34 10.94 1.79
CA TRP A 148 1.48 11.12 2.66
C TRP A 148 2.00 12.55 2.53
N THR A 149 2.24 13.20 3.67
CA THR A 149 2.90 14.50 3.77
C THR A 149 4.16 14.38 4.62
N PRO A 150 5.27 15.07 4.28
CA PRO A 150 6.51 14.96 5.03
C PRO A 150 6.40 15.49 6.45
N ALA A 151 7.30 15.06 7.32
CA ALA A 151 7.37 15.55 8.70
C ALA A 151 7.44 17.08 8.76
N GLY A 152 6.58 17.68 9.57
CA GLY A 152 6.51 19.15 9.71
C GLY A 152 5.76 19.89 8.62
N TYR A 153 5.07 19.19 7.72
CA TYR A 153 4.29 19.79 6.62
C TYR A 153 3.30 20.85 7.12
N GLU A 154 2.61 20.61 8.24
CA GLU A 154 1.62 21.52 8.82
C GLU A 154 2.21 22.87 9.25
N LYS A 155 3.54 22.94 9.41
CA LYS A 155 4.28 24.14 9.79
C LYS A 155 4.96 24.81 8.59
N THR A 156 4.83 24.22 7.40
CA THR A 156 5.52 24.70 6.19
C THR A 156 4.59 25.60 5.38
N ALA A 157 5.03 26.82 5.10
CA ALA A 157 4.31 27.74 4.21
C ALA A 157 4.61 27.49 2.71
N GLY A 158 5.60 26.67 2.40
CA GLY A 158 6.05 26.41 1.02
C GLY A 158 5.15 25.43 0.28
N LYS A 159 5.07 25.61 -1.03
CA LYS A 159 4.41 24.64 -1.92
C LYS A 159 5.37 23.50 -2.24
N LEU A 160 4.86 22.27 -2.28
CA LEU A 160 5.63 21.06 -2.55
C LEU A 160 5.25 20.44 -3.90
N PRO A 161 6.17 19.74 -4.57
CA PRO A 161 5.84 18.90 -5.72
C PRO A 161 5.03 17.67 -5.30
N VAL A 162 4.40 17.01 -6.28
CA VAL A 162 3.47 15.89 -6.04
C VAL A 162 3.85 14.66 -6.85
N LEU A 163 3.92 13.52 -6.17
CA LEU A 163 3.94 12.18 -6.77
C LEU A 163 2.56 11.54 -6.60
N TYR A 164 1.93 11.12 -7.69
CA TYR A 164 0.77 10.23 -7.70
C TYR A 164 1.26 8.80 -7.86
N LEU A 165 0.99 7.93 -6.86
CA LEU A 165 1.56 6.59 -6.74
C LEU A 165 0.43 5.55 -6.70
N ILE A 166 0.25 4.81 -7.79
CA ILE A 166 -0.92 3.97 -8.05
C ILE A 166 -0.60 2.51 -7.74
N HIS A 167 -1.50 1.82 -7.05
CA HIS A 167 -1.40 0.39 -6.70
C HIS A 167 -1.73 -0.53 -7.88
N GLY A 168 -1.56 -1.86 -7.72
CA GLY A 168 -1.84 -2.88 -8.72
C GLY A 168 -3.21 -3.55 -8.59
N GLY A 169 -3.46 -4.50 -9.48
CA GLY A 169 -4.70 -5.29 -9.46
C GLY A 169 -4.86 -6.09 -8.17
N GLY A 170 -6.08 -6.12 -7.63
CA GLY A 170 -6.39 -6.79 -6.36
C GLY A 170 -6.03 -6.00 -5.10
N ASP A 171 -5.40 -4.84 -5.25
CA ASP A 171 -5.02 -3.90 -4.20
C ASP A 171 -5.99 -2.71 -4.13
N ASN A 172 -5.71 -1.72 -3.29
CA ASN A 172 -6.47 -0.49 -3.14
C ASN A 172 -5.55 0.66 -2.66
N ASP A 173 -6.12 1.84 -2.42
CA ASP A 173 -5.40 3.03 -1.96
C ASP A 173 -4.66 2.87 -0.61
N ALA A 174 -4.99 1.85 0.20
CA ALA A 174 -4.29 1.53 1.44
C ALA A 174 -3.08 0.59 1.25
N SER A 175 -2.84 0.09 0.03
CA SER A 175 -1.78 -0.90 -0.20
C SER A 175 -0.38 -0.29 -0.17
N TRP A 176 -0.16 0.85 -0.82
CA TRP A 176 1.11 1.56 -0.71
C TRP A 176 1.44 2.04 0.72
N PRO A 177 0.49 2.65 1.48
CA PRO A 177 0.74 2.99 2.87
C PRO A 177 0.98 1.78 3.76
N GLY A 178 0.29 0.68 3.51
CA GLY A 178 0.37 -0.55 4.29
C GLY A 178 1.54 -1.43 3.86
N VAL A 179 1.25 -2.48 3.08
CA VAL A 179 2.26 -3.47 2.65
C VAL A 179 3.39 -2.86 1.81
N GLY A 180 3.11 -1.78 1.08
CA GLY A 180 4.11 -1.00 0.34
C GLY A 180 5.08 -0.23 1.23
N ALA A 181 4.75 -0.02 2.50
CA ALA A 181 5.54 0.72 3.47
C ALA A 181 5.98 2.12 2.98
N ALA A 182 5.21 2.73 2.06
CA ALA A 182 5.63 3.93 1.36
C ALA A 182 5.97 5.09 2.30
N GLY A 183 5.16 5.32 3.35
CA GLY A 183 5.42 6.38 4.32
C GLY A 183 6.76 6.20 5.01
N TRP A 184 7.07 4.98 5.49
CA TRP A 184 8.34 4.68 6.15
C TRP A 184 9.55 4.83 5.23
N ILE A 185 9.43 4.37 3.98
CA ILE A 185 10.49 4.51 2.97
C ILE A 185 10.78 5.99 2.69
N LEU A 186 9.72 6.79 2.49
CA LEU A 186 9.85 8.22 2.19
C LEU A 186 10.40 9.01 3.38
N ASP A 187 9.97 8.69 4.61
CA ASP A 187 10.50 9.29 5.85
C ASP A 187 12.00 9.06 5.98
N ASN A 188 12.44 7.81 5.74
CA ASN A 188 13.86 7.45 5.78
C ASN A 188 14.67 8.20 4.72
N LEU A 189 14.21 8.21 3.48
CA LEU A 189 14.88 8.90 2.38
C LEU A 189 14.98 10.41 2.63
N LEU A 190 13.95 11.00 3.21
CA LEU A 190 13.94 12.42 3.56
C LEU A 190 14.91 12.71 4.70
N ALA A 191 14.90 11.91 5.78
CA ALA A 191 15.83 12.07 6.91
C ALA A 191 17.29 11.87 6.50
N GLU A 192 17.55 10.99 5.54
CA GLU A 192 18.87 10.77 4.95
C GLU A 192 19.28 11.87 3.93
N GLY A 193 18.43 12.85 3.67
CA GLY A 193 18.68 13.89 2.67
C GLY A 193 18.76 13.40 1.22
N LYS A 194 18.25 12.21 0.97
CA LYS A 194 18.32 11.56 -0.35
C LYS A 194 17.24 12.02 -1.33
N MET A 195 16.14 12.56 -0.85
CA MET A 195 15.06 13.07 -1.67
C MET A 195 14.67 14.50 -1.31
N VAL A 196 14.01 15.20 -2.23
CA VAL A 196 13.40 16.49 -1.94
C VAL A 196 12.04 16.28 -1.22
N PRO A 197 11.64 17.20 -0.31
CA PRO A 197 10.30 17.12 0.26
C PRO A 197 9.23 17.19 -0.83
N MET A 198 8.25 16.27 -0.78
CA MET A 198 7.13 16.19 -1.72
C MET A 198 5.88 15.71 -1.01
N ILE A 199 4.73 15.83 -1.65
CA ILE A 199 3.48 15.16 -1.26
C ILE A 199 3.34 13.91 -2.12
N VAL A 200 2.93 12.78 -1.50
CA VAL A 200 2.65 11.55 -2.24
C VAL A 200 1.18 11.18 -2.09
N VAL A 201 0.50 11.13 -3.22
CA VAL A 201 -0.94 10.82 -3.33
C VAL A 201 -1.09 9.39 -3.81
N MET A 202 -1.79 8.57 -3.05
CA MET A 202 -2.00 7.16 -3.33
C MET A 202 -3.51 6.93 -3.57
N PRO A 203 -3.97 7.10 -4.82
CA PRO A 203 -5.37 6.94 -5.17
C PRO A 203 -5.77 5.47 -5.27
N ASN A 204 -7.07 5.21 -5.24
CA ASN A 204 -7.62 3.90 -5.58
C ASN A 204 -7.81 3.79 -7.10
N GLY A 205 -6.92 3.03 -7.77
CA GLY A 205 -7.00 2.73 -9.20
C GLY A 205 -8.14 1.77 -9.56
N THR A 206 -8.58 0.94 -8.60
CA THR A 206 -9.67 -0.02 -8.85
C THR A 206 -10.99 0.71 -9.08
N ILE A 207 -11.54 0.53 -10.28
CA ILE A 207 -12.84 1.07 -10.67
C ILE A 207 -13.87 -0.07 -10.66
N PRO A 208 -15.10 0.17 -10.15
CA PRO A 208 -16.16 -0.86 -10.10
C PRO A 208 -16.70 -1.32 -11.46
N VAL A 209 -16.18 -0.79 -12.56
CA VAL A 209 -16.55 -1.14 -13.93
C VAL A 209 -15.47 -2.02 -14.52
N GLN A 210 -15.81 -3.19 -15.04
CA GLN A 210 -14.83 -4.16 -15.51
C GLN A 210 -13.90 -3.59 -16.60
N ASN A 211 -12.59 -3.69 -16.36
CA ASN A 211 -11.48 -3.56 -17.32
C ASN A 211 -11.36 -2.23 -18.09
N GLU A 212 -11.83 -1.12 -17.53
CA GLU A 212 -11.73 0.18 -18.20
C GLU A 212 -10.68 1.07 -17.54
N VAL A 213 -9.44 1.01 -18.04
CA VAL A 213 -8.34 1.93 -17.64
C VAL A 213 -8.68 3.40 -17.93
N PRO A 214 -9.30 3.77 -19.07
CA PRO A 214 -9.69 5.14 -19.38
C PRO A 214 -10.51 5.87 -18.31
N PRO A 215 -11.50 5.27 -17.66
CA PRO A 215 -12.25 5.92 -16.58
C PRO A 215 -11.39 6.39 -15.42
N PHE A 216 -10.32 5.67 -15.07
CA PHE A 216 -9.39 6.12 -14.04
C PHE A 216 -8.54 7.32 -14.51
N ALA A 217 -8.07 7.30 -15.77
CA ALA A 217 -7.33 8.42 -16.32
C ALA A 217 -8.15 9.71 -16.31
N GLU A 218 -9.44 9.63 -16.67
CA GLU A 218 -10.37 10.76 -16.57
C GLU A 218 -10.57 11.21 -15.11
N ASP A 219 -10.71 10.28 -14.17
CA ASP A 219 -10.85 10.59 -12.75
C ASP A 219 -9.60 11.29 -12.20
N MET A 220 -8.41 10.82 -12.60
CA MET A 220 -7.13 11.44 -12.23
C MET A 220 -7.10 12.92 -12.63
N VAL A 221 -7.44 13.22 -13.87
CA VAL A 221 -7.34 14.57 -14.44
C VAL A 221 -8.47 15.48 -13.98
N SER A 222 -9.72 14.96 -13.94
CA SER A 222 -10.89 15.79 -13.68
C SER A 222 -11.26 15.92 -12.21
N SER A 223 -10.77 15.00 -11.34
CA SER A 223 -11.19 14.93 -9.95
C SER A 223 -10.01 14.87 -8.97
N ILE A 224 -9.08 13.92 -9.12
CA ILE A 224 -8.01 13.69 -8.14
C ILE A 224 -7.03 14.86 -8.11
N ILE A 225 -6.45 15.24 -9.25
CA ILE A 225 -5.49 16.35 -9.32
C ILE A 225 -6.13 17.66 -8.82
N PRO A 226 -7.33 18.07 -9.30
CA PRO A 226 -7.99 19.26 -8.78
C PRO A 226 -8.30 19.20 -7.28
N PHE A 227 -8.65 18.03 -6.75
CA PHE A 227 -8.87 17.86 -5.32
C PHE A 227 -7.59 18.11 -4.51
N ILE A 228 -6.46 17.58 -4.95
CA ILE A 228 -5.17 17.78 -4.28
C ILE A 228 -4.74 19.24 -4.36
N GLU A 229 -4.85 19.87 -5.50
CA GLU A 229 -4.50 21.28 -5.69
C GLU A 229 -5.36 22.24 -4.87
N ALA A 230 -6.61 21.88 -4.60
CA ALA A 230 -7.53 22.66 -3.76
C ALA A 230 -7.30 22.48 -2.25
N ASN A 231 -6.71 21.35 -1.81
CA ASN A 231 -6.65 20.99 -0.40
C ASN A 231 -5.24 20.93 0.19
N TYR A 232 -4.19 21.01 -0.64
CA TYR A 232 -2.79 20.92 -0.23
C TYR A 232 -1.96 22.04 -0.85
N ASN A 233 -0.90 22.46 -0.15
CA ASN A 233 0.04 23.47 -0.70
C ASN A 233 0.98 22.81 -1.70
N VAL A 234 0.57 22.77 -2.97
CA VAL A 234 1.28 22.08 -4.04
C VAL A 234 1.67 23.02 -5.18
N LEU A 235 2.80 22.71 -5.82
CA LEU A 235 3.19 23.27 -7.11
C LEU A 235 2.33 22.60 -8.19
N GLN A 236 1.75 23.44 -9.09
CA GLN A 236 0.70 22.97 -10.01
C GLN A 236 1.21 22.75 -11.44
N ASP A 237 2.45 23.12 -11.72
CA ASP A 237 3.04 22.92 -13.04
C ASP A 237 3.51 21.46 -13.23
N LYS A 238 3.70 21.08 -14.50
CA LYS A 238 4.08 19.70 -14.86
C LYS A 238 5.45 19.29 -14.33
N ASP A 239 6.36 20.26 -14.16
CA ASP A 239 7.75 19.99 -13.74
C ASP A 239 7.84 19.59 -12.26
N HIS A 240 6.75 19.83 -11.53
CA HIS A 240 6.58 19.46 -10.13
C HIS A 240 5.49 18.39 -9.95
N ARG A 241 5.15 17.66 -11.04
CA ARG A 241 4.16 16.58 -10.99
C ARG A 241 4.72 15.29 -11.58
N ALA A 242 4.68 14.23 -10.77
CA ALA A 242 5.08 12.88 -11.13
C ALA A 242 3.89 11.93 -11.05
N VAL A 243 3.87 10.89 -11.88
CA VAL A 243 2.94 9.78 -11.80
C VAL A 243 3.69 8.46 -11.89
N ALA A 244 3.33 7.53 -11.04
CA ALA A 244 3.92 6.21 -10.94
C ALA A 244 2.83 5.17 -10.65
N GLY A 245 3.02 3.95 -11.14
CA GLY A 245 2.11 2.87 -10.81
C GLY A 245 2.72 1.50 -11.07
N LEU A 246 2.29 0.53 -10.26
CA LEU A 246 2.71 -0.85 -10.38
C LEU A 246 1.65 -1.72 -11.06
N SER A 247 2.06 -2.68 -11.89
CA SER A 247 1.16 -3.66 -12.51
C SER A 247 -0.03 -2.97 -13.22
N MET A 248 -1.27 -3.20 -12.78
CA MET A 248 -2.47 -2.48 -13.25
C MET A 248 -2.27 -0.95 -13.17
N GLY A 249 -1.78 -0.44 -12.04
CA GLY A 249 -1.50 0.99 -11.88
C GLY A 249 -0.45 1.53 -12.86
N GLY A 250 0.45 0.68 -13.37
CA GLY A 250 1.38 1.06 -14.44
C GLY A 250 0.69 1.21 -15.79
N MET A 251 -0.34 0.40 -16.10
CA MET A 251 -1.22 0.64 -17.26
C MET A 251 -1.94 1.98 -17.14
N GLU A 252 -2.51 2.25 -15.98
CA GLU A 252 -3.18 3.51 -15.66
C GLU A 252 -2.22 4.69 -15.75
N THR A 253 -0.96 4.51 -15.30
CA THR A 253 0.10 5.51 -15.44
C THR A 253 0.37 5.84 -16.90
N MET A 254 0.51 4.84 -17.77
CA MET A 254 0.69 5.06 -19.21
C MET A 254 -0.54 5.71 -19.84
N GLU A 255 -1.74 5.27 -19.46
CA GLU A 255 -2.99 5.85 -19.95
C GLU A 255 -3.08 7.34 -19.60
N VAL A 256 -2.82 7.70 -18.35
CA VAL A 256 -2.84 9.10 -17.90
C VAL A 256 -1.75 9.91 -18.58
N ALA A 257 -0.49 9.47 -18.52
CA ALA A 257 0.64 10.27 -18.97
C ALA A 257 0.75 10.39 -20.50
N PHE A 258 0.35 9.36 -21.25
CA PHE A 258 0.47 9.39 -22.70
C PHE A 258 -0.68 10.17 -23.36
N ASN A 259 -1.88 10.15 -22.73
CA ASN A 259 -2.98 11.00 -23.20
C ASN A 259 -2.82 12.47 -22.75
N HIS A 260 -2.11 12.74 -21.62
CA HIS A 260 -1.92 14.06 -21.04
C HIS A 260 -0.42 14.36 -20.80
N PRO A 261 0.44 14.31 -21.83
CA PRO A 261 1.90 14.50 -21.66
C PRO A 261 2.29 15.92 -21.25
N GLU A 262 1.36 16.88 -21.28
CA GLU A 262 1.54 18.23 -20.77
C GLU A 262 1.35 18.34 -19.26
N MET A 263 0.88 17.30 -18.59
CA MET A 263 0.55 17.34 -17.16
C MET A 263 1.65 16.82 -16.25
N PHE A 264 2.59 16.02 -16.78
CA PHE A 264 3.61 15.35 -15.98
C PHE A 264 4.99 15.50 -16.60
N SER A 265 6.03 15.62 -15.77
CA SER A 265 7.42 15.57 -16.23
C SER A 265 8.13 14.29 -15.81
N TYR A 266 7.59 13.53 -14.85
CA TYR A 266 8.17 12.29 -14.37
C TYR A 266 7.13 11.18 -14.41
N VAL A 267 7.46 10.07 -15.07
CA VAL A 267 6.56 8.95 -15.31
C VAL A 267 7.28 7.64 -15.01
N TRP A 268 6.76 6.83 -14.06
CA TRP A 268 7.35 5.54 -13.71
C TRP A 268 6.34 4.41 -13.91
N VAL A 269 6.73 3.42 -14.68
CA VAL A 269 5.92 2.24 -15.00
C VAL A 269 6.59 1.02 -14.38
N LEU A 270 6.02 0.52 -13.27
CA LEU A 270 6.63 -0.50 -12.45
C LEU A 270 5.99 -1.87 -12.74
N SER A 271 6.78 -2.85 -13.21
CA SER A 271 6.33 -4.21 -13.54
C SER A 271 5.03 -4.22 -14.34
N SER A 272 4.93 -3.40 -15.37
CA SER A 272 3.68 -3.21 -16.13
C SER A 272 3.90 -3.15 -17.64
N SER A 273 2.82 -3.38 -18.37
CA SER A 273 2.77 -3.39 -19.83
C SER A 273 1.57 -2.58 -20.34
N LEU A 274 1.54 -2.29 -21.63
CA LEU A 274 0.29 -2.01 -22.33
C LEU A 274 -0.68 -3.19 -22.12
N ALA A 275 -1.98 -2.98 -22.28
CA ALA A 275 -3.02 -3.93 -21.89
C ALA A 275 -2.65 -5.41 -22.07
N PRO A 276 -2.59 -6.22 -20.99
CA PRO A 276 -2.20 -7.63 -21.08
C PRO A 276 -3.16 -8.42 -21.99
N GLY A 277 -2.58 -9.28 -22.84
CA GLY A 277 -3.38 -10.10 -23.77
C GLY A 277 -3.87 -9.37 -25.02
N GLN A 278 -3.58 -8.07 -25.15
CA GLN A 278 -3.82 -7.30 -26.35
C GLN A 278 -2.54 -7.17 -27.19
N ASP A 279 -2.70 -6.86 -28.48
CA ASP A 279 -1.55 -6.54 -29.33
C ASP A 279 -0.91 -5.21 -28.89
N PRO A 280 0.37 -5.20 -28.49
CA PRO A 280 1.05 -3.99 -28.09
C PRO A 280 1.06 -2.90 -29.16
N ALA A 281 1.03 -3.26 -30.45
CA ALA A 281 0.98 -2.30 -31.54
C ALA A 281 -0.40 -1.60 -31.62
N ALA A 282 -1.48 -2.36 -31.42
CA ALA A 282 -2.83 -1.81 -31.39
C ALA A 282 -3.02 -0.86 -30.21
N GLU A 283 -2.53 -1.25 -29.01
CA GLU A 283 -2.61 -0.42 -27.81
C GLU A 283 -1.74 0.84 -27.90
N SER A 284 -0.53 0.73 -28.46
CA SER A 284 0.33 1.89 -28.71
C SER A 284 -0.32 2.86 -29.70
N ALA A 285 -0.99 2.34 -30.73
CA ALA A 285 -1.74 3.15 -31.69
C ALA A 285 -2.97 3.83 -31.05
N ARG A 286 -3.69 3.13 -30.17
CA ARG A 286 -4.81 3.67 -29.39
C ARG A 286 -4.37 4.86 -28.53
N LEU A 287 -3.21 4.75 -27.88
CA LEU A 287 -2.58 5.80 -27.08
C LEU A 287 -1.84 6.85 -27.95
N LYS A 288 -1.87 6.72 -29.27
CA LYS A 288 -1.22 7.64 -30.22
C LYS A 288 0.27 7.87 -29.90
N VAL A 289 0.96 6.80 -29.42
CA VAL A 289 2.34 6.93 -28.97
C VAL A 289 3.24 7.43 -30.08
N LYS A 290 3.19 6.82 -31.28
CA LYS A 290 4.01 7.21 -32.44
C LYS A 290 3.78 8.68 -32.85
N GLU A 291 2.53 9.13 -32.82
CA GLU A 291 2.16 10.50 -33.18
C GLU A 291 2.70 11.52 -32.16
N ASN A 292 2.65 11.16 -30.87
CA ASN A 292 3.02 12.01 -29.75
C ASN A 292 4.46 11.80 -29.24
N ALA A 293 5.21 10.82 -29.77
CA ALA A 293 6.55 10.48 -29.27
C ALA A 293 7.48 11.68 -29.17
N ARG A 294 7.46 12.58 -30.17
CA ARG A 294 8.27 13.79 -30.16
C ARG A 294 7.88 14.71 -29.01
N LYS A 295 6.58 14.91 -28.74
CA LYS A 295 6.04 15.74 -27.65
C LYS A 295 6.41 15.13 -26.29
N MET A 296 6.19 13.82 -26.13
CA MET A 296 6.52 13.09 -24.92
C MET A 296 8.02 13.11 -24.62
N ASN A 297 8.86 12.82 -25.62
CA ASN A 297 10.31 12.85 -25.50
C ASN A 297 10.90 14.22 -25.15
N ALA A 298 10.21 15.29 -25.53
CA ALA A 298 10.62 16.65 -25.17
C ALA A 298 10.01 17.10 -23.82
N GLY A 299 8.88 16.50 -23.43
CA GLY A 299 8.12 16.91 -22.27
C GLY A 299 8.44 16.14 -21.00
N PHE A 300 8.75 14.84 -21.09
CA PHE A 300 9.14 14.05 -19.93
C PHE A 300 10.62 14.28 -19.57
N LYS A 301 10.88 14.68 -18.34
CA LYS A 301 12.24 14.73 -17.78
C LYS A 301 12.74 13.32 -17.46
N ALA A 302 11.82 12.43 -17.06
CA ALA A 302 12.08 11.01 -16.89
C ALA A 302 10.84 10.18 -17.26
N LEU A 303 11.06 9.19 -18.10
CA LEU A 303 10.14 8.06 -18.32
C LEU A 303 10.93 6.80 -18.01
N VAL A 304 10.56 6.10 -16.95
CA VAL A 304 11.31 4.94 -16.46
C VAL A 304 10.38 3.72 -16.37
N PHE A 305 10.85 2.61 -16.95
CA PHE A 305 10.24 1.30 -16.77
C PHE A 305 11.09 0.47 -15.83
N THR A 306 10.47 -0.16 -14.83
CA THR A 306 11.15 -1.10 -13.95
C THR A 306 10.56 -2.50 -14.06
N GLN A 307 11.30 -3.49 -13.56
CA GLN A 307 10.92 -4.90 -13.62
C GLN A 307 11.54 -5.68 -12.47
N GLY A 308 10.83 -6.69 -11.97
CA GLY A 308 11.29 -7.60 -10.93
C GLY A 308 12.11 -8.80 -11.41
N GLY A 309 12.64 -8.73 -12.64
CA GLY A 309 13.45 -9.79 -13.26
C GLY A 309 12.61 -10.86 -13.96
N PRO A 310 13.28 -11.89 -14.53
CA PRO A 310 12.64 -12.91 -15.39
C PRO A 310 11.54 -13.74 -14.71
N THR A 311 11.49 -13.78 -13.38
CA THR A 311 10.46 -14.48 -12.60
C THR A 311 9.20 -13.65 -12.39
N ASP A 312 9.21 -12.37 -12.79
CA ASP A 312 8.02 -11.52 -12.77
C ASP A 312 7.01 -12.01 -13.82
N ILE A 313 5.78 -12.25 -13.39
CA ILE A 313 4.69 -12.74 -14.28
C ILE A 313 4.40 -11.80 -15.44
N ALA A 314 4.69 -10.50 -15.29
CA ALA A 314 4.52 -9.51 -16.34
C ALA A 314 5.73 -9.37 -17.26
N TYR A 315 6.85 -10.06 -16.98
CA TYR A 315 8.15 -9.85 -17.64
C TYR A 315 8.06 -9.80 -19.18
N ARG A 316 7.48 -10.84 -19.79
CA ARG A 316 7.36 -10.95 -21.26
C ARG A 316 6.48 -9.82 -21.84
N ASN A 317 5.34 -9.51 -21.18
CA ASN A 317 4.47 -8.42 -21.62
C ASN A 317 5.17 -7.06 -21.53
N CYS A 318 5.96 -6.86 -20.50
CA CYS A 318 6.76 -5.64 -20.34
C CYS A 318 7.84 -5.52 -21.42
N GLU A 319 8.52 -6.62 -21.79
CA GLU A 319 9.49 -6.63 -22.88
C GLU A 319 8.82 -6.27 -24.22
N ASN A 320 7.68 -6.90 -24.55
CA ASN A 320 6.94 -6.61 -25.75
C ASN A 320 6.49 -5.15 -25.81
N THR A 321 5.99 -4.61 -24.69
CA THR A 321 5.61 -3.20 -24.57
C THR A 321 6.80 -2.29 -24.85
N ARG A 322 7.93 -2.48 -24.16
CA ARG A 322 9.13 -1.65 -24.38
C ARG A 322 9.64 -1.73 -25.82
N ALA A 323 9.61 -2.93 -26.42
CA ALA A 323 10.00 -3.11 -27.82
C ALA A 323 9.08 -2.29 -28.77
N GLN A 324 7.77 -2.33 -28.53
CA GLN A 324 6.81 -1.55 -29.33
C GLN A 324 6.98 -0.05 -29.13
N LEU A 325 7.07 0.42 -27.90
CA LEU A 325 7.26 1.85 -27.61
C LEU A 325 8.55 2.40 -28.22
N LYS A 326 9.63 1.62 -28.21
CA LYS A 326 10.90 1.96 -28.88
C LYS A 326 10.72 2.06 -30.40
N LYS A 327 9.97 1.10 -31.01
CA LYS A 327 9.64 1.12 -32.44
C LYS A 327 8.84 2.36 -32.82
N ASP A 328 7.97 2.85 -31.94
CA ASP A 328 7.17 4.06 -32.12
C ASP A 328 7.94 5.35 -31.79
N GLY A 329 9.22 5.25 -31.47
CA GLY A 329 10.13 6.39 -31.27
C GLY A 329 10.11 6.99 -29.86
N LEU A 330 9.48 6.35 -28.89
CA LEU A 330 9.47 6.81 -27.50
C LEU A 330 10.79 6.45 -26.82
N ARG A 331 11.39 7.41 -26.11
CA ARG A 331 12.61 7.25 -25.32
C ARG A 331 12.25 7.04 -23.86
N PHE A 332 12.90 6.09 -23.22
CA PHE A 332 12.72 5.78 -21.80
C PHE A 332 13.96 5.08 -21.24
N ASP A 333 14.11 5.14 -19.94
CA ASP A 333 15.08 4.35 -19.19
C ASP A 333 14.44 3.03 -18.73
N TYR A 334 15.28 2.02 -18.54
CA TYR A 334 14.86 0.70 -18.06
C TYR A 334 15.83 0.17 -17.01
N MET A 335 15.27 -0.38 -15.95
CA MET A 335 16.03 -1.07 -14.90
C MET A 335 15.30 -2.32 -14.40
N GLU A 336 16.07 -3.35 -14.07
CA GLU A 336 15.59 -4.49 -13.28
C GLU A 336 16.00 -4.27 -11.84
N ASN A 337 15.00 -4.19 -10.94
CA ASN A 337 15.24 -3.85 -9.56
C ASN A 337 14.76 -4.98 -8.63
N ALA A 338 15.55 -5.29 -7.60
CA ALA A 338 15.30 -6.29 -6.56
C ALA A 338 15.29 -7.77 -7.02
N GLN A 339 15.09 -8.10 -8.30
CA GLN A 339 15.01 -9.50 -8.81
C GLN A 339 14.01 -10.38 -8.02
N ALA A 340 12.99 -9.81 -7.44
CA ALA A 340 12.02 -10.46 -6.55
C ALA A 340 10.69 -10.79 -7.24
N GLY A 341 10.65 -10.75 -8.58
CA GLY A 341 9.46 -11.04 -9.36
C GLY A 341 8.36 -9.97 -9.19
N HIS A 342 7.11 -10.37 -9.42
CA HIS A 342 5.92 -9.50 -9.33
C HIS A 342 5.47 -9.36 -7.88
N SER A 343 6.19 -8.59 -7.08
CA SER A 343 5.98 -8.55 -5.63
C SER A 343 6.24 -7.19 -5.02
N TRP A 344 5.73 -6.99 -3.81
CA TRP A 344 5.97 -5.78 -3.03
C TRP A 344 7.45 -5.55 -2.70
N ALA A 345 8.28 -6.60 -2.64
CA ALA A 345 9.73 -6.46 -2.48
C ALA A 345 10.35 -5.67 -3.65
N THR A 346 9.95 -6.01 -4.89
CA THR A 346 10.36 -5.27 -6.09
C THR A 346 9.92 -3.81 -6.03
N TRP A 347 8.64 -3.56 -5.77
CA TRP A 347 8.08 -2.20 -5.84
C TRP A 347 8.54 -1.28 -4.70
N ARG A 348 8.82 -1.82 -3.51
CA ARG A 348 9.48 -1.07 -2.44
C ARG A 348 10.90 -0.66 -2.82
N ALA A 349 11.66 -1.57 -3.46
CA ALA A 349 13.00 -1.27 -3.97
C ALA A 349 12.94 -0.23 -5.12
N ASP A 350 11.92 -0.31 -5.98
CA ASP A 350 11.66 0.71 -7.01
C ASP A 350 11.44 2.08 -6.36
N LEU A 351 10.57 2.19 -5.36
CA LEU A 351 10.30 3.45 -4.67
C LEU A 351 11.57 4.01 -4.02
N GLN A 352 12.37 3.16 -3.35
CA GLN A 352 13.65 3.57 -2.74
C GLN A 352 14.66 4.08 -3.76
N THR A 353 14.67 3.51 -4.97
CA THR A 353 15.60 3.86 -6.03
C THR A 353 15.17 5.11 -6.78
N LEU A 354 13.89 5.24 -7.05
CA LEU A 354 13.36 6.28 -7.95
C LEU A 354 12.96 7.57 -7.21
N ALA A 355 12.44 7.50 -5.98
CA ALA A 355 12.04 8.71 -5.25
C ALA A 355 13.19 9.73 -5.10
N PRO A 356 14.47 9.33 -4.88
CA PRO A 356 15.61 10.23 -4.90
C PRO A 356 15.83 11.00 -6.19
N THR A 357 15.30 10.55 -7.32
CA THR A 357 15.52 11.16 -8.64
C THR A 357 14.50 12.23 -9.01
N LEU A 358 13.38 12.33 -8.27
CA LEU A 358 12.29 13.25 -8.56
C LEU A 358 12.64 14.70 -8.20
N PHE A 359 12.19 15.62 -9.04
CA PHE A 359 12.14 17.08 -8.79
C PHE A 359 13.51 17.73 -8.49
N ARG A 360 14.58 17.17 -9.02
CA ARG A 360 15.96 17.71 -8.96
C ARG A 360 16.32 18.49 -10.19
#